data_5b217fcca9ecfe01030317efb50ade96
#
_entry.id   5b217fcca9ecfe01030317efb50ade96
#
_cell.length_a   1.000
_cell.length_b   1.000
_cell.length_c   1.000
_cell.angle_alpha   90.00
_cell.angle_beta   90.00
_cell.angle_gamma   90.00
#
_symmetry.space_group_name_H-M   'P 1'
#
loop_
_entity.id
_entity.type
_entity.pdbx_description
1 polymer ?
#
loop_
_entity_poly.entity_id
_entity_poly.type
_entity_poly.pdbx_seq_one_letter_code
_entity_poly.pdbx_strand_id
1 'polypeptide(L)'
;SNGSTPKRVEVKSLVAGGGIGGSALFRYLAEEGMKPVMINYGRGASWRNIAGGRPNFSLPELSEIATENLEIFKKLQNIHNIDFRPIDYVTFAHDDDMYRALEASMAWSDAEMIGPADFKKRISPYFNAGLETYQSALITHNCWQATPGKVVDLIRQLGIEKGGTIEEDCELIDVHHANGKYTVLVKTHEKEFIEYHTEYFINALGPQGDQFARKLGLETGIYPVKHQAFITRRLPFMGVNKIPLPMMIDRRKYKGFTAVYGQQLGETGQIIGCASPQVEPMETDKNLKINSKDFLEIVSEVFVDWLPELSSVGFQAVWAGYYVEPRMILDPEKGLFIGLR
;
A
#
# COMPACT_ATOMS: atom_id res chain seq x y z
N SER A 1 -21.23 -2.90 -36.43
CA SER A 1 -20.18 -2.29 -35.61
C SER A 1 -19.06 -1.86 -36.55
N ASN A 2 -18.94 -0.54 -36.79
CA ASN A 2 -17.82 0.03 -37.52
C ASN A 2 -16.56 -0.15 -36.68
N GLY A 3 -15.81 -1.21 -36.90
CA GLY A 3 -14.49 -1.42 -36.33
C GLY A 3 -13.49 -0.51 -37.01
N SER A 4 -13.30 0.69 -36.48
CA SER A 4 -12.18 1.53 -36.91
C SER A 4 -10.88 0.81 -36.56
N THR A 5 -9.97 0.73 -37.50
CA THR A 5 -8.62 0.19 -37.26
C THR A 5 -7.97 0.99 -36.13
N PRO A 6 -7.36 0.33 -35.13
CA PRO A 6 -6.68 1.04 -34.05
C PRO A 6 -5.61 2.02 -34.58
N LYS A 7 -5.51 3.19 -33.96
CA LYS A 7 -4.42 4.10 -34.23
C LYS A 7 -3.10 3.49 -33.76
N ARG A 8 -2.13 3.38 -34.65
CA ARG A 8 -0.82 2.84 -34.33
C ARG A 8 0.13 3.92 -33.82
N VAL A 9 0.84 3.65 -32.72
CA VAL A 9 1.79 4.57 -32.09
C VAL A 9 3.06 3.79 -31.73
N GLU A 10 4.23 4.26 -32.17
CA GLU A 10 5.53 3.71 -31.81
C GLU A 10 6.08 4.47 -30.59
N VAL A 11 6.50 3.74 -29.56
CA VAL A 11 7.14 4.28 -28.36
C VAL A 11 8.30 3.39 -27.94
N LYS A 12 9.32 3.93 -27.29
CA LYS A 12 10.45 3.10 -26.84
C LYS A 12 10.09 2.30 -25.60
N SER A 13 9.39 2.91 -24.65
CA SER A 13 8.98 2.27 -23.40
C SER A 13 7.55 2.64 -23.05
N LEU A 14 6.76 1.64 -22.67
CA LEU A 14 5.38 1.79 -22.23
C LEU A 14 5.21 1.22 -20.82
N VAL A 15 4.75 2.05 -19.90
CA VAL A 15 4.42 1.67 -18.54
C VAL A 15 2.91 1.52 -18.42
N ALA A 16 2.43 0.32 -18.12
CA ALA A 16 1.02 0.05 -17.87
C ALA A 16 0.73 0.05 -16.38
N GLY A 17 -0.05 1.03 -15.93
CA GLY A 17 -0.43 1.21 -14.52
C GLY A 17 0.28 2.39 -13.85
N GLY A 18 -0.50 3.41 -13.48
CA GLY A 18 -0.03 4.66 -12.87
C GLY A 18 -0.05 4.66 -11.33
N GLY A 19 -0.03 3.50 -10.67
CA GLY A 19 0.18 3.39 -9.24
C GLY A 19 1.61 3.78 -8.82
N ILE A 20 1.95 3.65 -7.54
CA ILE A 20 3.26 4.10 -7.01
C ILE A 20 4.43 3.44 -7.74
N GLY A 21 4.38 2.12 -7.98
CA GLY A 21 5.45 1.39 -8.66
C GLY A 21 5.61 1.83 -10.12
N GLY A 22 4.51 1.90 -10.88
CA GLY A 22 4.53 2.37 -12.26
C GLY A 22 4.97 3.83 -12.38
N SER A 23 4.51 4.69 -11.48
CA SER A 23 4.90 6.10 -11.43
C SER A 23 6.38 6.30 -11.12
N ALA A 24 6.94 5.50 -10.20
CA ALA A 24 8.37 5.52 -9.90
C ALA A 24 9.20 5.09 -11.11
N LEU A 25 8.85 3.97 -11.75
CA LEU A 25 9.54 3.51 -12.95
C LEU A 25 9.42 4.51 -14.11
N PHE A 26 8.23 5.06 -14.32
CA PHE A 26 8.00 6.12 -15.31
C PHE A 26 8.93 7.30 -15.09
N ARG A 27 9.05 7.77 -13.85
CA ARG A 27 9.96 8.86 -13.49
C ARG A 27 11.42 8.52 -13.79
N TYR A 28 11.91 7.36 -13.34
CA TYR A 28 13.30 6.96 -13.55
C TYR A 28 13.63 6.77 -15.03
N LEU A 29 12.73 6.17 -15.81
CA LEU A 29 12.90 6.06 -17.27
C LEU A 29 12.96 7.43 -17.94
N ALA A 30 12.16 8.39 -17.48
CA ALA A 30 12.21 9.76 -17.99
C ALA A 30 13.51 10.47 -17.62
N GLU A 31 14.01 10.29 -16.40
CA GLU A 31 15.30 10.81 -15.93
C GLU A 31 16.47 10.27 -16.77
N GLU A 32 16.39 9.02 -17.22
CA GLU A 32 17.35 8.39 -18.15
C GLU A 32 17.14 8.78 -19.63
N GLY A 33 16.23 9.70 -19.90
CA GLY A 33 15.98 10.22 -21.25
C GLY A 33 15.22 9.26 -22.18
N MET A 34 14.59 8.21 -21.66
CA MET A 34 13.87 7.21 -22.47
C MET A 34 12.50 7.69 -22.98
N LYS A 35 12.03 8.85 -22.53
CA LYS A 35 10.72 9.43 -22.90
C LYS A 35 9.56 8.40 -22.81
N PRO A 36 9.33 7.81 -21.65
CA PRO A 36 8.32 6.78 -21.48
C PRO A 36 6.91 7.33 -21.69
N VAL A 37 6.02 6.47 -22.19
CA VAL A 37 4.57 6.69 -22.12
C VAL A 37 4.02 5.82 -20.98
N MET A 38 3.24 6.40 -20.10
CA MET A 38 2.51 5.67 -19.08
C MET A 38 1.01 5.72 -19.38
N ILE A 39 0.37 4.56 -19.43
CA ILE A 39 -1.08 4.44 -19.51
C ILE A 39 -1.65 4.14 -18.13
N ASN A 40 -2.74 4.79 -17.78
CA ASN A 40 -3.39 4.60 -16.48
C ASN A 40 -4.91 4.57 -16.60
N TYR A 41 -5.52 3.68 -15.84
CA TYR A 41 -6.96 3.54 -15.76
C TYR A 41 -7.42 3.53 -14.30
N GLY A 42 -8.01 4.67 -13.88
CA GLY A 42 -8.54 4.85 -12.54
C GLY A 42 -7.48 4.95 -11.44
N ARG A 43 -7.95 4.86 -10.20
CA ARG A 43 -7.14 4.98 -8.98
C ARG A 43 -7.14 3.66 -8.21
N GLY A 44 -6.02 2.96 -8.23
CA GLY A 44 -5.83 1.67 -7.56
C GLY A 44 -5.41 1.78 -6.10
N ALA A 45 -4.76 0.73 -5.60
CA ALA A 45 -4.34 0.57 -4.21
C ALA A 45 -3.45 1.72 -3.68
N SER A 46 -2.65 2.34 -4.55
CA SER A 46 -1.76 3.44 -4.17
C SER A 46 -2.49 4.68 -3.63
N TRP A 47 -3.74 4.90 -4.02
CA TRP A 47 -4.60 5.98 -3.48
C TRP A 47 -5.52 5.52 -2.37
N ARG A 48 -5.60 4.21 -2.11
CA ARG A 48 -6.54 3.58 -1.18
C ARG A 48 -5.90 3.09 0.10
N ASN A 49 -4.58 3.24 0.24
CA ASN A 49 -3.84 2.85 1.44
C ASN A 49 -4.02 3.87 2.58
N ILE A 50 -3.61 3.48 3.78
CA ILE A 50 -3.78 4.30 4.99
C ILE A 50 -2.56 5.17 5.32
N ALA A 51 -1.70 5.42 4.35
CA ALA A 51 -0.66 6.45 4.39
C ALA A 51 0.55 6.21 5.30
N GLY A 52 0.80 5.02 5.78
CA GLY A 52 1.93 4.73 6.67
C GLY A 52 3.13 4.12 5.96
N GLY A 53 4.35 4.48 6.36
CA GLY A 53 5.61 3.86 5.96
C GLY A 53 6.45 3.47 7.16
N ARG A 54 7.17 2.35 7.08
CA ARG A 54 8.00 1.82 8.17
C ARG A 54 9.24 1.13 7.65
N PRO A 55 10.37 1.20 8.35
CA PRO A 55 11.60 0.47 7.98
C PRO A 55 11.65 -0.96 8.53
N ASN A 56 10.79 -1.34 9.48
CA ASN A 56 10.81 -2.65 10.09
C ASN A 56 9.94 -3.64 9.32
N PHE A 57 10.54 -4.72 8.85
CA PHE A 57 9.90 -5.87 8.22
C PHE A 57 10.45 -7.18 8.77
N SER A 58 9.76 -8.28 8.49
CA SER A 58 10.19 -9.63 8.90
C SER A 58 11.45 -10.12 8.20
N LEU A 59 11.81 -9.54 7.06
CA LEU A 59 13.01 -9.86 6.28
C LEU A 59 13.95 -8.65 6.28
N PRO A 60 15.26 -8.85 6.57
CA PRO A 60 16.24 -7.78 6.58
C PRO A 60 16.32 -7.01 5.26
N GLU A 61 16.24 -7.70 4.14
CA GLU A 61 16.32 -7.11 2.79
C GLU A 61 15.16 -6.12 2.54
N LEU A 62 13.97 -6.45 3.02
CA LEU A 62 12.81 -5.53 2.93
C LEU A 62 12.98 -4.32 3.85
N SER A 63 13.62 -4.50 4.99
CA SER A 63 13.94 -3.41 5.92
C SER A 63 14.98 -2.45 5.33
N GLU A 64 15.98 -2.97 4.62
CA GLU A 64 16.99 -2.17 3.91
C GLU A 64 16.32 -1.28 2.84
N ILE A 65 15.54 -1.88 1.94
CA ILE A 65 14.79 -1.15 0.91
C ILE A 65 13.86 -0.09 1.53
N ALA A 66 13.17 -0.44 2.61
CA ALA A 66 12.25 0.48 3.27
C ALA A 66 12.98 1.65 3.95
N THR A 67 14.19 1.43 4.45
CA THR A 67 15.04 2.49 5.01
C THR A 67 15.48 3.49 3.93
N GLU A 68 15.84 3.00 2.73
CA GLU A 68 16.12 3.87 1.59
C GLU A 68 14.89 4.70 1.19
N ASN A 69 13.70 4.12 1.23
CA ASN A 69 12.45 4.82 0.94
C ASN A 69 12.21 6.02 1.87
N LEU A 70 12.59 5.94 3.15
CA LEU A 70 12.47 7.08 4.07
C LEU A 70 13.19 8.31 3.53
N GLU A 71 14.42 8.15 3.02
CA GLU A 71 15.19 9.25 2.44
C GLU A 71 14.56 9.78 1.14
N ILE A 72 13.96 8.91 0.35
CA ILE A 72 13.20 9.32 -0.85
C ILE A 72 12.00 10.18 -0.45
N PHE A 73 11.21 9.78 0.54
CA PHE A 73 10.06 10.55 1.02
C PHE A 73 10.46 11.91 1.60
N LYS A 74 11.57 11.99 2.34
CA LYS A 74 12.13 13.27 2.82
C LYS A 74 12.50 14.20 1.65
N LYS A 75 13.13 13.65 0.61
CA LYS A 75 13.48 14.41 -0.60
C LYS A 75 12.21 14.89 -1.32
N LEU A 76 11.20 14.06 -1.48
CA LEU A 76 9.93 14.44 -2.08
C LEU A 76 9.24 15.56 -1.29
N GLN A 77 9.22 15.50 0.04
CA GLN A 77 8.69 16.54 0.90
C GLN A 77 9.40 17.88 0.70
N ASN A 78 10.72 17.87 0.47
CA ASN A 78 11.50 19.08 0.20
C ASN A 78 11.20 19.69 -1.19
N ILE A 79 10.76 18.88 -2.15
CA ILE A 79 10.36 19.36 -3.48
C ILE A 79 8.95 19.97 -3.43
N HIS A 80 8.02 19.26 -2.80
CA HIS A 80 6.64 19.69 -2.67
C HIS A 80 6.00 19.04 -1.43
N ASN A 81 5.10 19.75 -0.79
CA ASN A 81 4.41 19.24 0.41
C ASN A 81 3.57 17.99 0.09
N ILE A 82 4.01 16.85 0.60
CA ILE A 82 3.31 15.56 0.55
C ILE A 82 2.68 15.19 1.89
N ASP A 83 2.59 16.13 2.82
CA ASP A 83 2.17 15.93 4.21
C ASP A 83 3.04 14.90 4.96
N PHE A 84 4.36 14.90 4.66
CA PHE A 84 5.30 14.01 5.35
C PHE A 84 5.38 14.37 6.84
N ARG A 85 5.21 13.34 7.66
CA ARG A 85 5.31 13.47 9.12
C ARG A 85 6.03 12.24 9.69
N PRO A 86 7.11 12.42 10.47
CA PRO A 86 7.68 11.34 11.27
C PRO A 86 6.64 10.84 12.28
N ILE A 87 6.56 9.52 12.41
CA ILE A 87 5.74 8.84 13.42
C ILE A 87 6.48 7.62 13.93
N ASP A 88 6.05 7.05 15.02
CA ASP A 88 6.44 5.71 15.44
C ASP A 88 5.36 4.70 15.08
N TYR A 89 5.75 3.43 14.96
CA TYR A 89 4.83 2.30 14.91
C TYR A 89 4.89 1.55 16.22
N VAL A 90 3.75 1.06 16.67
CA VAL A 90 3.63 0.21 17.85
C VAL A 90 2.94 -1.08 17.44
N THR A 91 3.64 -2.19 17.61
CA THR A 91 3.10 -3.53 17.33
C THR A 91 2.97 -4.29 18.64
N PHE A 92 1.76 -4.72 18.98
CA PHE A 92 1.48 -5.43 20.23
C PHE A 92 1.84 -6.90 20.13
N ALA A 93 2.43 -7.45 21.20
CA ALA A 93 2.68 -8.87 21.40
C ALA A 93 1.74 -9.40 22.49
N HIS A 94 0.88 -10.36 22.15
CA HIS A 94 -0.11 -10.95 23.04
C HIS A 94 0.31 -12.30 23.60
N ASP A 95 1.35 -12.92 23.02
CA ASP A 95 1.89 -14.20 23.42
C ASP A 95 3.41 -14.28 23.18
N ASP A 96 4.02 -15.35 23.65
CA ASP A 96 5.47 -15.54 23.55
C ASP A 96 5.98 -15.73 22.12
N ASP A 97 5.17 -16.27 21.22
CA ASP A 97 5.56 -16.44 19.83
C ASP A 97 5.60 -15.09 19.11
N MET A 98 4.60 -14.24 19.33
CA MET A 98 4.61 -12.87 18.84
C MET A 98 5.77 -12.08 19.44
N TYR A 99 6.01 -12.22 20.75
CA TYR A 99 7.13 -11.56 21.42
C TYR A 99 8.45 -11.90 20.74
N ARG A 100 8.76 -13.19 20.58
CA ARG A 100 10.01 -13.65 19.96
C ARG A 100 10.14 -13.18 18.52
N ALA A 101 9.06 -13.19 17.74
CA ALA A 101 9.08 -12.72 16.36
C ALA A 101 9.36 -11.22 16.26
N LEU A 102 8.79 -10.41 17.15
CA LEU A 102 9.04 -8.97 17.20
C LEU A 102 10.46 -8.66 17.72
N GLU A 103 10.90 -9.36 18.78
CA GLU A 103 12.25 -9.20 19.32
C GLU A 103 13.32 -9.51 18.29
N ALA A 104 13.16 -10.57 17.50
CA ALA A 104 14.11 -10.92 16.44
C ALA A 104 14.27 -9.79 15.40
N SER A 105 13.21 -9.06 15.10
CA SER A 105 13.28 -7.96 14.12
C SER A 105 14.10 -6.75 14.59
N MET A 106 14.40 -6.65 15.88
CA MET A 106 15.26 -5.60 16.41
C MET A 106 16.72 -5.72 15.92
N ALA A 107 17.11 -6.90 15.43
CA ALA A 107 18.46 -7.11 14.92
C ALA A 107 18.79 -6.29 13.66
N TRP A 108 17.77 -5.83 12.92
CA TRP A 108 17.95 -5.09 11.66
C TRP A 108 17.05 -3.85 11.54
N SER A 109 16.51 -3.36 12.65
CA SER A 109 15.69 -2.16 12.67
C SER A 109 15.90 -1.36 13.95
N ASP A 110 15.72 -0.06 13.86
CA ASP A 110 15.71 0.83 15.01
C ASP A 110 14.37 0.67 15.76
N ALA A 111 14.37 -0.23 16.74
CA ALA A 111 13.18 -0.59 17.48
C ALA A 111 13.51 -1.02 18.91
N GLU A 112 12.54 -0.92 19.80
CA GLU A 112 12.68 -1.34 21.20
C GLU A 112 11.41 -2.02 21.71
N MET A 113 11.59 -3.02 22.59
CA MET A 113 10.49 -3.67 23.28
C MET A 113 10.18 -2.95 24.60
N ILE A 114 8.90 -2.69 24.86
CA ILE A 114 8.44 -2.09 26.10
C ILE A 114 7.31 -2.92 26.74
N GLY A 115 7.24 -2.88 28.08
CA GLY A 115 6.16 -3.49 28.83
C GLY A 115 4.91 -2.60 28.96
N PRO A 116 3.79 -3.16 29.44
CA PRO A 116 2.52 -2.44 29.59
C PRO A 116 2.60 -1.17 30.42
N ALA A 117 3.38 -1.18 31.51
CA ALA A 117 3.52 -0.02 32.40
C ALA A 117 4.20 1.17 31.71
N ASP A 118 5.22 0.89 30.89
CA ASP A 118 5.96 1.92 30.15
C ASP A 118 5.15 2.45 28.96
N PHE A 119 4.27 1.65 28.40
CA PHE A 119 3.49 2.05 27.24
C PHE A 119 2.64 3.30 27.54
N LYS A 120 1.86 3.30 28.61
CA LYS A 120 1.05 4.45 29.00
C LYS A 120 1.88 5.70 29.24
N LYS A 121 3.03 5.53 29.87
CA LYS A 121 3.95 6.63 30.18
C LYS A 121 4.61 7.23 28.95
N ARG A 122 5.00 6.39 27.99
CA ARG A 122 5.84 6.81 26.84
C ARG A 122 5.03 7.14 25.60
N ILE A 123 3.95 6.40 25.34
CA ILE A 123 3.17 6.54 24.11
C ILE A 123 1.98 7.44 24.32
N SER A 124 1.08 7.09 25.25
CA SER A 124 -0.07 7.93 25.52
C SER A 124 -0.75 7.56 26.84
N PRO A 125 -0.96 8.54 27.74
CA PRO A 125 -1.76 8.34 28.94
C PRO A 125 -3.25 8.07 28.66
N TYR A 126 -3.71 8.36 27.44
CA TYR A 126 -5.11 8.19 27.02
C TYR A 126 -5.41 6.78 26.52
N PHE A 127 -4.36 5.98 26.23
CA PHE A 127 -4.53 4.58 25.94
C PHE A 127 -5.01 3.85 27.18
N ASN A 128 -6.18 3.26 27.03
CA ASN A 128 -6.83 2.62 28.16
C ASN A 128 -6.84 1.10 28.01
N ALA A 129 -7.88 0.50 28.20
CA ALA A 129 -8.25 -0.88 28.36
C ALA A 129 -7.52 -1.85 27.43
N GLY A 130 -7.87 -2.67 26.72
CA GLY A 130 -7.20 -3.60 25.76
C GLY A 130 -5.70 -3.91 25.96
N LEU A 131 -4.98 -2.96 26.53
CA LEU A 131 -3.55 -3.07 26.87
C LEU A 131 -3.27 -4.06 28.01
N GLU A 132 -4.24 -4.41 28.79
CA GLU A 132 -4.11 -5.43 29.84
C GLU A 132 -3.93 -6.84 29.27
N THR A 133 -4.26 -7.03 28.00
CA THR A 133 -4.20 -8.32 27.31
C THR A 133 -2.90 -8.56 26.56
N TYR A 134 -1.98 -7.58 26.47
CA TYR A 134 -0.70 -7.78 25.81
C TYR A 134 0.46 -7.87 26.80
N GLN A 135 1.47 -8.66 26.45
CA GLN A 135 2.67 -8.84 27.27
C GLN A 135 3.65 -7.67 27.10
N SER A 136 3.77 -7.17 25.87
CA SER A 136 4.72 -6.14 25.46
C SER A 136 4.30 -5.51 24.15
N ALA A 137 5.01 -4.44 23.79
CA ALA A 137 4.88 -3.82 22.49
C ALA A 137 6.25 -3.51 21.90
N LEU A 138 6.41 -3.69 20.61
CA LEU A 138 7.55 -3.21 19.85
C LEU A 138 7.27 -1.78 19.38
N ILE A 139 8.09 -0.84 19.79
CA ILE A 139 8.12 0.49 19.19
C ILE A 139 9.15 0.48 18.07
N THR A 140 8.73 0.80 16.84
CA THR A 140 9.62 0.98 15.70
C THR A 140 9.75 2.46 15.40
N HIS A 141 10.98 2.94 15.36
CA HIS A 141 11.33 4.33 15.05
C HIS A 141 11.54 4.54 13.56
N ASN A 142 11.75 5.80 13.16
CA ASN A 142 12.00 6.17 11.77
C ASN A 142 10.88 5.77 10.80
N CYS A 143 9.66 5.65 11.30
CA CYS A 143 8.48 5.50 10.49
C CYS A 143 7.93 6.86 10.04
N TRP A 144 7.04 6.86 9.09
CA TRP A 144 6.50 8.11 8.55
C TRP A 144 5.07 7.95 8.08
N GLN A 145 4.44 9.09 7.89
CA GLN A 145 3.15 9.25 7.26
C GLN A 145 3.28 10.24 6.11
N ALA A 146 2.57 10.01 5.02
CA ALA A 146 2.44 10.95 3.92
C ALA A 146 1.11 10.74 3.21
N THR A 147 0.56 11.76 2.56
CA THR A 147 -0.68 11.62 1.80
C THR A 147 -0.43 10.86 0.50
N PRO A 148 -0.99 9.65 0.31
CA PRO A 148 -0.64 8.78 -0.80
C PRO A 148 -0.84 9.40 -2.18
N GLY A 149 -1.97 10.09 -2.39
CA GLY A 149 -2.26 10.76 -3.64
C GLY A 149 -1.23 11.82 -3.99
N LYS A 150 -0.84 12.65 -3.01
CA LYS A 150 0.19 13.67 -3.22
C LYS A 150 1.55 13.09 -3.59
N VAL A 151 1.91 11.95 -2.99
CA VAL A 151 3.17 11.24 -3.31
C VAL A 151 3.16 10.76 -4.76
N VAL A 152 2.11 10.06 -5.16
CA VAL A 152 1.99 9.54 -6.54
C VAL A 152 1.96 10.67 -7.54
N ASP A 153 1.15 11.69 -7.31
CA ASP A 153 1.00 12.83 -8.23
C ASP A 153 2.33 13.60 -8.38
N LEU A 154 3.08 13.79 -7.30
CA LEU A 154 4.40 14.42 -7.37
C LEU A 154 5.41 13.59 -8.19
N ILE A 155 5.49 12.28 -7.94
CA ILE A 155 6.38 11.40 -8.69
C ILE A 155 6.05 11.42 -10.19
N ARG A 156 4.77 11.41 -10.54
CA ARG A 156 4.29 11.52 -11.92
C ARG A 156 4.67 12.85 -12.55
N GLN A 157 4.46 13.94 -11.83
CA GLN A 157 4.83 15.29 -12.29
C GLN A 157 6.33 15.38 -12.58
N LEU A 158 7.18 14.85 -11.71
CA LEU A 158 8.62 14.83 -11.92
C LEU A 158 9.02 14.04 -13.18
N GLY A 159 8.32 12.95 -13.49
CA GLY A 159 8.52 12.20 -14.73
C GLY A 159 8.09 13.00 -15.98
N ILE A 160 6.98 13.72 -15.91
CA ILE A 160 6.52 14.62 -17.00
C ILE A 160 7.55 15.72 -17.26
N GLU A 161 8.08 16.34 -16.23
CA GLU A 161 9.11 17.39 -16.34
C GLU A 161 10.41 16.90 -17.02
N LYS A 162 10.65 15.59 -16.98
CA LYS A 162 11.78 14.92 -17.64
C LYS A 162 11.43 14.36 -19.04
N GLY A 163 10.25 14.68 -19.57
CA GLY A 163 9.84 14.36 -20.94
C GLY A 163 9.03 13.09 -21.08
N GLY A 164 8.56 12.47 -19.98
CA GLY A 164 7.57 11.40 -20.02
C GLY A 164 6.17 11.92 -20.36
N THR A 165 5.31 11.06 -20.87
CA THR A 165 3.91 11.35 -21.20
C THR A 165 2.99 10.41 -20.43
N ILE A 166 1.88 10.91 -19.92
CA ILE A 166 0.85 10.13 -19.23
C ILE A 166 -0.46 10.23 -20.00
N GLU A 167 -1.01 9.06 -20.31
CA GLU A 167 -2.34 8.89 -20.91
C GLU A 167 -3.29 8.37 -19.83
N GLU A 168 -4.16 9.23 -19.35
CA GLU A 168 -5.17 8.92 -18.35
C GLU A 168 -6.42 8.29 -18.96
N ASP A 169 -7.19 7.59 -18.10
CA ASP A 169 -8.43 6.92 -18.48
C ASP A 169 -8.26 5.94 -19.67
N CYS A 170 -7.07 5.36 -19.75
CA CYS A 170 -6.66 4.42 -20.78
C CYS A 170 -6.54 3.01 -20.19
N GLU A 171 -7.44 2.11 -20.62
CA GLU A 171 -7.51 0.73 -20.17
C GLU A 171 -6.65 -0.17 -21.07
N LEU A 172 -5.74 -0.94 -20.48
CA LEU A 172 -5.03 -2.00 -21.18
C LEU A 172 -6.00 -3.15 -21.50
N ILE A 173 -6.15 -3.48 -22.78
CA ILE A 173 -7.05 -4.53 -23.28
C ILE A 173 -6.28 -5.81 -23.58
N ASP A 174 -5.14 -5.69 -24.27
CA ASP A 174 -4.36 -6.85 -24.69
C ASP A 174 -2.89 -6.52 -24.84
N VAL A 175 -2.05 -7.55 -24.77
CA VAL A 175 -0.60 -7.44 -25.00
C VAL A 175 -0.08 -8.71 -25.65
N HIS A 176 0.76 -8.53 -26.67
CA HIS A 176 1.46 -9.60 -27.39
C HIS A 176 2.94 -9.26 -27.54
N HIS A 177 3.78 -10.29 -27.61
CA HIS A 177 5.20 -10.14 -27.89
C HIS A 177 5.56 -10.95 -29.13
N ALA A 178 6.12 -10.29 -30.12
CA ALA A 178 6.60 -10.94 -31.34
C ALA A 178 7.76 -10.14 -31.92
N ASN A 179 8.74 -10.84 -32.53
CA ASN A 179 9.87 -10.22 -33.19
C ASN A 179 10.64 -9.19 -32.38
N GLY A 180 10.77 -9.44 -31.04
CA GLY A 180 11.49 -8.55 -30.13
C GLY A 180 10.75 -7.28 -29.75
N LYS A 181 9.46 -7.14 -30.09
CA LYS A 181 8.63 -6.00 -29.74
C LYS A 181 7.32 -6.43 -29.10
N TYR A 182 6.78 -5.56 -28.25
CA TYR A 182 5.45 -5.71 -27.70
C TYR A 182 4.44 -4.89 -28.50
N THR A 183 3.29 -5.48 -28.75
CA THR A 183 2.11 -4.82 -29.28
C THR A 183 1.07 -4.75 -28.17
N VAL A 184 0.68 -3.54 -27.80
CA VAL A 184 -0.17 -3.27 -26.63
C VAL A 184 -1.43 -2.55 -27.09
N LEU A 185 -2.59 -3.21 -26.95
CA LEU A 185 -3.88 -2.65 -27.30
C LEU A 185 -4.48 -1.93 -26.07
N VAL A 186 -4.80 -0.67 -26.26
CA VAL A 186 -5.34 0.22 -25.23
C VAL A 186 -6.67 0.81 -25.71
N LYS A 187 -7.63 0.89 -24.78
CA LYS A 187 -8.91 1.55 -25.00
C LYS A 187 -8.93 2.87 -24.24
N THR A 188 -9.16 3.98 -24.95
CA THR A 188 -9.24 5.32 -24.36
C THR A 188 -10.60 5.59 -23.72
N HIS A 189 -10.70 6.70 -22.97
CA HIS A 189 -11.95 7.20 -22.41
C HIS A 189 -13.05 7.39 -23.49
N GLU A 190 -12.66 7.86 -24.67
CA GLU A 190 -13.56 8.08 -25.82
C GLU A 190 -13.95 6.78 -26.51
N LYS A 191 -13.55 5.63 -25.95
CA LYS A 191 -13.78 4.27 -26.49
C LYS A 191 -13.06 4.01 -27.82
N GLU A 192 -12.09 4.80 -28.16
CA GLU A 192 -11.19 4.55 -29.28
C GLU A 192 -10.13 3.54 -28.89
N PHE A 193 -9.55 2.86 -29.88
CA PHE A 193 -8.47 1.92 -29.67
C PHE A 193 -7.15 2.48 -30.20
N ILE A 194 -6.10 2.37 -29.38
CA ILE A 194 -4.73 2.68 -29.74
C ILE A 194 -3.90 1.41 -29.63
N GLU A 195 -3.07 1.15 -30.62
CA GLU A 195 -2.11 0.06 -30.63
C GLU A 195 -0.70 0.63 -30.48
N TYR A 196 -0.12 0.44 -29.29
CA TYR A 196 1.27 0.84 -29.03
C TYR A 196 2.22 -0.28 -29.46
N HIS A 197 3.28 0.07 -30.18
CA HIS A 197 4.40 -0.80 -30.46
C HIS A 197 5.62 -0.33 -29.67
N THR A 198 6.18 -1.18 -28.83
CA THR A 198 7.23 -0.79 -27.88
C THR A 198 8.32 -1.86 -27.74
N GLU A 199 9.54 -1.44 -27.48
CA GLU A 199 10.65 -2.33 -27.15
C GLU A 199 10.57 -2.81 -25.69
N TYR A 200 10.10 -1.93 -24.80
CA TYR A 200 10.00 -2.21 -23.36
C TYR A 200 8.57 -2.03 -22.88
N PHE A 201 7.99 -3.11 -22.44
CA PHE A 201 6.67 -3.11 -21.78
C PHE A 201 6.84 -3.37 -20.30
N ILE A 202 6.40 -2.44 -19.47
CA ILE A 202 6.45 -2.52 -18.01
C ILE A 202 5.04 -2.79 -17.49
N ASN A 203 4.83 -3.97 -16.95
CA ASN A 203 3.58 -4.35 -16.31
C ASN A 203 3.57 -3.91 -14.84
N ALA A 204 2.97 -2.75 -14.57
CA ALA A 204 2.79 -2.17 -13.23
C ALA A 204 1.31 -2.10 -12.82
N LEU A 205 0.50 -3.04 -13.31
CA LEU A 205 -0.97 -3.06 -13.17
C LEU A 205 -1.46 -3.52 -11.78
N GLY A 206 -0.56 -3.70 -10.82
CA GLY A 206 -0.91 -4.14 -9.47
C GLY A 206 -1.68 -5.46 -9.48
N PRO A 207 -2.90 -5.52 -8.90
CA PRO A 207 -3.67 -6.76 -8.79
C PRO A 207 -4.07 -7.37 -10.14
N GLN A 208 -4.03 -6.61 -11.22
CA GLN A 208 -4.35 -7.09 -12.57
C GLN A 208 -3.10 -7.56 -13.34
N GLY A 209 -1.90 -7.38 -12.76
CA GLY A 209 -0.63 -7.66 -13.42
C GLY A 209 -0.48 -9.10 -13.88
N ASP A 210 -0.90 -10.08 -13.08
CA ASP A 210 -0.81 -11.50 -13.41
C ASP A 210 -1.62 -11.87 -14.66
N GLN A 211 -2.80 -11.26 -14.84
CA GLN A 211 -3.65 -11.50 -16.00
C GLN A 211 -2.92 -11.21 -17.33
N PHE A 212 -2.17 -10.11 -17.37
CA PHE A 212 -1.44 -9.70 -18.57
C PHE A 212 -0.07 -10.39 -18.71
N ALA A 213 0.56 -10.73 -17.58
CA ALA A 213 1.75 -11.57 -17.60
C ALA A 213 1.48 -12.95 -18.22
N ARG A 214 0.35 -13.57 -17.87
CA ARG A 214 -0.09 -14.85 -18.47
C ARG A 214 -0.29 -14.79 -19.99
N LYS A 215 -0.75 -13.66 -20.52
CA LYS A 215 -0.83 -13.45 -21.99
C LYS A 215 0.53 -13.48 -22.66
N LEU A 216 1.58 -13.17 -21.93
CA LEU A 216 2.98 -13.25 -22.36
C LEU A 216 3.66 -14.59 -22.00
N GLY A 217 2.89 -15.57 -21.51
CA GLY A 217 3.41 -16.88 -21.12
C GLY A 217 4.16 -16.88 -19.77
N LEU A 218 3.97 -15.85 -18.93
CA LEU A 218 4.62 -15.71 -17.64
C LEU A 218 3.63 -15.97 -16.50
N GLU A 219 4.05 -16.77 -15.53
CA GLU A 219 3.33 -16.92 -14.27
C GLU A 219 4.04 -16.11 -13.19
N THR A 220 3.35 -15.12 -12.62
CA THR A 220 3.94 -14.26 -11.59
C THR A 220 3.77 -14.83 -10.19
N GLY A 221 2.83 -15.75 -10.00
CA GLY A 221 2.51 -16.29 -8.70
C GLY A 221 1.89 -15.28 -7.72
N ILE A 222 1.48 -14.11 -8.20
CA ILE A 222 0.80 -13.09 -7.38
C ILE A 222 -0.72 -13.23 -7.47
N TYR A 223 -1.41 -12.81 -6.40
CA TYR A 223 -2.87 -12.75 -6.38
C TYR A 223 -3.36 -11.55 -5.57
N PRO A 224 -4.54 -11.01 -5.91
CA PRO A 224 -5.13 -9.90 -5.18
C PRO A 224 -5.78 -10.37 -3.87
N VAL A 225 -5.56 -9.61 -2.79
CA VAL A 225 -6.26 -9.77 -1.52
C VAL A 225 -6.93 -8.46 -1.15
N LYS A 226 -8.25 -8.51 -0.91
CA LYS A 226 -9.01 -7.32 -0.59
C LYS A 226 -8.84 -6.94 0.88
N HIS A 227 -8.33 -5.74 1.12
CA HIS A 227 -8.27 -5.11 2.44
C HIS A 227 -9.36 -4.04 2.54
N GLN A 228 -9.93 -3.90 3.73
CA GLN A 228 -10.94 -2.90 4.02
C GLN A 228 -10.36 -1.83 4.94
N ALA A 229 -10.70 -0.57 4.67
CA ALA A 229 -10.18 0.58 5.39
C ALA A 229 -11.32 1.53 5.79
N PHE A 230 -11.05 2.37 6.78
CA PHE A 230 -11.97 3.37 7.27
C PHE A 230 -11.24 4.66 7.66
N ILE A 231 -12.00 5.73 7.73
CA ILE A 231 -11.60 6.98 8.38
C ILE A 231 -12.74 7.47 9.27
N THR A 232 -12.41 7.90 10.47
CA THR A 232 -13.39 8.48 11.40
C THR A 232 -13.78 9.90 11.00
N ARG A 233 -14.83 10.43 11.60
CA ARG A 233 -15.07 11.87 11.62
C ARG A 233 -13.95 12.59 12.36
N ARG A 234 -13.87 13.90 12.20
CA ARG A 234 -12.89 14.73 12.92
C ARG A 234 -13.08 14.59 14.43
N LEU A 235 -11.96 14.53 15.13
CA LEU A 235 -11.89 14.38 16.58
C LEU A 235 -11.35 15.68 17.19
N PRO A 236 -12.21 16.61 17.66
CA PRO A 236 -11.76 17.91 18.15
C PRO A 236 -10.80 17.84 19.34
N PHE A 237 -10.86 16.74 20.11
CA PHE A 237 -9.99 16.50 21.28
C PHE A 237 -8.65 15.84 20.91
N MET A 238 -8.48 15.39 19.66
CA MET A 238 -7.27 14.77 19.15
C MET A 238 -6.62 15.65 18.09
N GLY A 239 -5.36 15.42 17.84
CA GLY A 239 -4.55 16.12 16.86
C GLY A 239 -3.10 16.17 17.30
N VAL A 240 -2.19 16.46 16.40
CA VAL A 240 -0.73 16.43 16.66
C VAL A 240 -0.33 17.25 17.88
N ASN A 241 -1.00 18.36 18.09
CA ASN A 241 -0.71 19.27 19.21
C ASN A 241 -1.49 18.95 20.50
N LYS A 242 -2.34 17.91 20.48
CA LYS A 242 -3.17 17.52 21.64
C LYS A 242 -2.80 16.13 22.10
N ILE A 243 -3.15 15.12 21.31
CA ILE A 243 -2.89 13.70 21.59
C ILE A 243 -2.25 13.11 20.35
N PRO A 244 -0.92 13.11 20.22
CA PRO A 244 -0.25 12.43 19.14
C PRO A 244 -0.31 10.91 19.35
N LEU A 245 -0.85 10.18 18.38
CA LEU A 245 -0.87 8.72 18.41
C LEU A 245 0.03 8.16 17.32
N PRO A 246 0.79 7.09 17.62
CA PRO A 246 1.56 6.36 16.62
C PRO A 246 0.63 5.55 15.70
N MET A 247 1.20 4.93 14.67
CA MET A 247 0.56 3.80 14.00
C MET A 247 0.54 2.63 14.98
N MET A 248 -0.62 2.03 15.18
CA MET A 248 -0.78 0.88 16.04
C MET A 248 -1.17 -0.35 15.23
N ILE A 249 -0.58 -1.49 15.57
CA ILE A 249 -0.83 -2.77 14.92
C ILE A 249 -1.14 -3.80 15.99
N ASP A 250 -2.37 -4.30 15.97
CA ASP A 250 -2.82 -5.41 16.81
C ASP A 250 -2.97 -6.66 15.94
N ARG A 251 -2.21 -7.69 16.25
CA ARG A 251 -2.20 -8.96 15.51
C ARG A 251 -2.98 -10.07 16.21
N ARG A 252 -3.79 -9.74 17.22
CA ARG A 252 -4.73 -10.72 17.75
C ARG A 252 -5.62 -11.24 16.62
N LYS A 253 -5.94 -12.51 16.65
CA LYS A 253 -6.88 -13.10 15.70
C LYS A 253 -8.29 -12.65 16.03
N TYR A 254 -8.88 -11.90 15.14
CA TYR A 254 -10.28 -11.54 15.16
C TYR A 254 -11.03 -12.38 14.13
N LYS A 255 -12.34 -12.54 14.31
CA LYS A 255 -13.19 -13.29 13.39
C LYS A 255 -13.03 -12.79 11.94
N GLY A 256 -12.40 -13.60 11.10
CA GLY A 256 -12.14 -13.27 9.70
C GLY A 256 -10.98 -12.29 9.43
N PHE A 257 -10.22 -11.87 10.46
CA PHE A 257 -9.11 -10.94 10.33
C PHE A 257 -7.89 -11.41 11.12
N THR A 258 -6.70 -11.09 10.62
CA THR A 258 -5.41 -11.44 11.24
C THR A 258 -4.71 -10.25 11.89
N ALA A 259 -5.11 -9.04 11.56
CA ALA A 259 -4.61 -7.82 12.17
C ALA A 259 -5.60 -6.67 12.00
N VAL A 260 -5.63 -5.80 12.99
CA VAL A 260 -6.26 -4.48 12.92
C VAL A 260 -5.18 -3.43 13.17
N TYR A 261 -5.13 -2.40 12.36
CA TYR A 261 -4.12 -1.36 12.49
C TYR A 261 -4.66 -0.01 12.04
N GLY A 262 -4.06 1.05 12.57
CA GLY A 262 -4.46 2.40 12.22
C GLY A 262 -3.61 3.46 12.89
N GLN A 263 -3.76 4.66 12.41
CA GLN A 263 -2.99 5.82 12.83
C GLN A 263 -3.84 7.08 12.87
N GLN A 264 -3.32 8.09 13.54
CA GLN A 264 -3.89 9.41 13.58
C GLN A 264 -3.37 10.26 12.42
N LEU A 265 -4.29 10.87 11.68
CA LEU A 265 -3.93 11.89 10.71
C LEU A 265 -3.58 13.21 11.43
N GLY A 266 -2.50 13.86 10.97
CA GLY A 266 -1.88 14.99 11.61
C GLY A 266 -2.84 16.08 12.12
N GLU A 267 -3.24 17.00 11.27
CA GLU A 267 -3.99 18.20 11.67
C GLU A 267 -5.44 17.93 12.09
N THR A 268 -6.09 16.94 11.47
CA THR A 268 -7.51 16.67 11.68
C THR A 268 -7.80 15.83 12.90
N GLY A 269 -6.80 15.11 13.41
CA GLY A 269 -6.97 14.14 14.49
C GLY A 269 -7.79 12.91 14.12
N GLN A 270 -8.22 12.78 12.87
CA GLN A 270 -8.98 11.62 12.42
C GLN A 270 -8.14 10.35 12.52
N ILE A 271 -8.79 9.26 12.89
CA ILE A 271 -8.17 7.94 12.82
C ILE A 271 -8.45 7.34 11.44
N ILE A 272 -7.39 6.92 10.76
CA ILE A 272 -7.47 6.12 9.54
C ILE A 272 -6.93 4.73 9.85
N GLY A 273 -7.66 3.70 9.47
CA GLY A 273 -7.28 2.34 9.82
C GLY A 273 -7.76 1.31 8.81
N CYS A 274 -7.30 0.10 9.02
CA CYS A 274 -7.50 -1.03 8.12
C CYS A 274 -7.55 -2.33 8.94
N ALA A 275 -8.09 -3.38 8.35
CA ALA A 275 -7.97 -4.74 8.86
C ALA A 275 -7.50 -5.67 7.75
N SER A 276 -6.53 -6.53 8.07
CA SER A 276 -6.06 -7.57 7.18
C SER A 276 -7.00 -8.77 7.24
N PRO A 277 -7.59 -9.22 6.13
CA PRO A 277 -8.43 -10.38 6.13
C PRO A 277 -7.63 -11.64 6.45
N GLN A 278 -8.26 -12.62 7.05
CA GLN A 278 -7.75 -13.97 7.04
C GLN A 278 -7.79 -14.47 5.59
N VAL A 279 -6.65 -14.88 5.06
CA VAL A 279 -6.53 -15.26 3.66
C VAL A 279 -7.39 -16.47 3.38
N GLU A 280 -8.52 -16.27 2.72
CA GLU A 280 -9.26 -17.19 1.86
C GLU A 280 -10.64 -16.62 1.53
N PRO A 281 -11.11 -16.84 0.34
CA PRO A 281 -10.48 -17.03 -0.95
C PRO A 281 -10.25 -15.71 -1.68
N MET A 282 -9.47 -15.76 -2.77
CA MET A 282 -9.21 -14.62 -3.66
C MET A 282 -10.51 -13.99 -4.14
N GLU A 283 -10.89 -12.86 -3.59
CA GLU A 283 -11.98 -12.09 -4.12
C GLU A 283 -11.48 -11.23 -5.28
N THR A 284 -11.84 -11.63 -6.49
CA THR A 284 -11.59 -10.86 -7.71
C THR A 284 -12.69 -9.85 -7.99
N ASP A 285 -13.46 -9.46 -6.98
CA ASP A 285 -14.56 -8.54 -7.14
C ASP A 285 -14.06 -7.17 -7.60
N LYS A 286 -14.41 -6.79 -8.83
CA LYS A 286 -14.13 -5.47 -9.40
C LYS A 286 -14.80 -4.33 -8.63
N ASN A 287 -15.78 -4.63 -7.81
CA ASN A 287 -16.58 -3.64 -7.08
C ASN A 287 -16.04 -3.30 -5.71
N LEU A 288 -14.81 -3.41 -5.37
CA LEU A 288 -14.16 -2.95 -4.13
C LEU A 288 -15.11 -2.43 -3.02
N LYS A 289 -16.24 -3.11 -2.85
CA LYS A 289 -17.23 -2.81 -1.81
C LYS A 289 -16.79 -3.47 -0.52
N ILE A 290 -17.17 -2.87 0.59
CA ILE A 290 -17.07 -3.52 1.89
C ILE A 290 -18.01 -4.70 1.87
N ASN A 291 -17.50 -5.91 1.96
CA ASN A 291 -18.31 -7.12 1.91
C ASN A 291 -18.72 -7.61 3.28
N SER A 292 -18.12 -7.11 4.34
CA SER A 292 -18.24 -7.68 5.66
C SER A 292 -18.79 -6.66 6.65
N LYS A 293 -19.98 -6.96 7.16
CA LYS A 293 -20.51 -6.30 8.35
C LYS A 293 -19.56 -6.46 9.54
N ASP A 294 -18.90 -7.59 9.63
CA ASP A 294 -17.95 -7.94 10.68
C ASP A 294 -16.74 -6.98 10.69
N PHE A 295 -16.35 -6.41 9.53
CA PHE A 295 -15.23 -5.46 9.49
C PHE A 295 -15.48 -4.23 10.37
N LEU A 296 -16.61 -3.58 10.24
CA LEU A 296 -16.93 -2.38 11.03
C LEU A 296 -17.09 -2.69 12.51
N GLU A 297 -17.65 -3.86 12.83
CA GLU A 297 -17.78 -4.31 14.23
C GLU A 297 -16.40 -4.51 14.86
N ILE A 298 -15.52 -5.24 14.18
CA ILE A 298 -14.18 -5.56 14.68
C ILE A 298 -13.30 -4.32 14.82
N VAL A 299 -13.25 -3.45 13.81
CA VAL A 299 -12.44 -2.23 13.92
C VAL A 299 -12.99 -1.30 15.00
N SER A 300 -14.30 -1.22 15.17
CA SER A 300 -14.91 -0.44 16.25
C SER A 300 -14.54 -0.99 17.60
N GLU A 301 -14.63 -2.30 17.80
CA GLU A 301 -14.26 -2.97 19.06
C GLU A 301 -12.80 -2.70 19.43
N VAL A 302 -11.87 -2.95 18.50
CA VAL A 302 -10.44 -2.77 18.74
C VAL A 302 -10.09 -1.31 19.04
N PHE A 303 -10.60 -0.38 18.23
CA PHE A 303 -10.27 1.04 18.42
C PHE A 303 -10.92 1.64 19.65
N VAL A 304 -12.10 1.20 20.05
CA VAL A 304 -12.72 1.60 21.31
C VAL A 304 -11.98 0.99 22.52
N ASP A 305 -11.47 -0.22 22.39
CA ASP A 305 -10.58 -0.79 23.41
C ASP A 305 -9.32 0.06 23.60
N TRP A 306 -8.72 0.52 22.51
CA TRP A 306 -7.55 1.38 22.59
C TRP A 306 -7.88 2.78 23.13
N LEU A 307 -8.99 3.36 22.68
CA LEU A 307 -9.45 4.70 22.99
C LEU A 307 -10.95 4.71 23.20
N PRO A 308 -11.43 4.55 24.45
CA PRO A 308 -12.87 4.51 24.76
C PRO A 308 -13.66 5.71 24.25
N GLU A 309 -13.04 6.87 24.12
CA GLU A 309 -13.66 8.09 23.59
C GLU A 309 -14.12 7.94 22.15
N LEU A 310 -13.55 6.97 21.40
CA LEU A 310 -13.98 6.68 20.03
C LEU A 310 -15.36 6.03 19.96
N SER A 311 -15.92 5.53 21.06
CA SER A 311 -17.26 4.95 21.12
C SER A 311 -18.37 5.90 20.66
N SER A 312 -18.15 7.20 20.76
CA SER A 312 -19.10 8.24 20.32
C SER A 312 -18.81 8.79 18.92
N VAL A 313 -17.77 8.27 18.24
CA VAL A 313 -17.31 8.80 16.96
C VAL A 313 -17.73 7.88 15.82
N GLY A 314 -18.41 8.46 14.83
CA GLY A 314 -18.81 7.71 13.64
C GLY A 314 -17.71 7.68 12.56
N PHE A 315 -17.88 6.76 11.62
CA PHE A 315 -17.08 6.74 10.40
C PHE A 315 -17.49 7.87 9.46
N GLN A 316 -16.50 8.52 8.85
CA GLN A 316 -16.73 9.46 7.76
C GLN A 316 -16.78 8.74 6.41
N ALA A 317 -15.89 7.78 6.22
CA ALA A 317 -15.84 6.96 5.02
C ALA A 317 -15.26 5.59 5.32
N VAL A 318 -15.65 4.63 4.49
CA VAL A 318 -15.16 3.27 4.46
C VAL A 318 -14.95 2.86 3.00
N TRP A 319 -13.88 2.12 2.73
CA TRP A 319 -13.54 1.70 1.37
C TRP A 319 -12.74 0.40 1.40
N ALA A 320 -12.46 -0.15 0.23
CA ALA A 320 -11.59 -1.30 0.08
C ALA A 320 -10.52 -1.05 -1.00
N GLY A 321 -9.44 -1.79 -0.92
CA GLY A 321 -8.36 -1.82 -1.90
C GLY A 321 -7.74 -3.20 -1.97
N TYR A 322 -7.03 -3.48 -3.04
CA TYR A 322 -6.32 -4.75 -3.18
C TYR A 322 -4.87 -4.61 -2.76
N TYR A 323 -4.43 -5.53 -1.90
CA TYR A 323 -3.02 -5.89 -1.80
C TYR A 323 -2.69 -6.91 -2.86
N VAL A 324 -1.44 -6.95 -3.27
CA VAL A 324 -0.89 -7.97 -4.16
C VAL A 324 0.01 -8.84 -3.31
N GLU A 325 -0.39 -10.09 -3.12
CA GLU A 325 0.36 -11.05 -2.34
C GLU A 325 1.00 -12.12 -3.21
N PRO A 326 2.23 -12.56 -2.91
CA PRO A 326 2.85 -13.65 -3.63
C PRO A 326 2.21 -14.98 -3.20
N ARG A 327 1.95 -15.88 -4.13
CA ARG A 327 1.80 -17.30 -3.80
C ARG A 327 3.14 -17.82 -3.37
N MET A 328 3.24 -18.25 -2.12
CA MET A 328 4.38 -19.02 -1.67
C MET A 328 4.29 -20.43 -2.28
N ILE A 329 5.09 -20.70 -3.28
CA ILE A 329 5.29 -22.05 -3.78
C ILE A 329 6.38 -22.64 -2.89
N LEU A 330 6.00 -23.49 -1.94
CA LEU A 330 6.94 -24.34 -1.24
C LEU A 330 7.44 -25.40 -2.22
N ASP A 331 8.63 -25.23 -2.74
CA ASP A 331 9.37 -26.30 -3.40
C ASP A 331 10.15 -27.04 -2.31
N PRO A 332 9.79 -28.29 -2.00
CA PRO A 332 10.45 -29.07 -0.93
C PRO A 332 11.94 -29.28 -1.17
N GLU A 333 12.40 -29.22 -2.41
CA GLU A 333 13.81 -29.45 -2.78
C GLU A 333 14.63 -28.15 -2.84
N LYS A 334 14.00 -26.99 -3.01
CA LYS A 334 14.69 -25.71 -3.27
C LYS A 334 14.41 -24.62 -2.24
N GLY A 335 13.59 -24.91 -1.23
CA GLY A 335 13.17 -23.91 -0.25
C GLY A 335 12.09 -22.95 -0.79
N LEU A 336 11.89 -21.86 -0.07
CA LEU A 336 10.86 -20.87 -0.35
C LEU A 336 11.21 -20.09 -1.62
N PHE A 337 10.42 -20.23 -2.68
CA PHE A 337 10.50 -19.35 -3.85
C PHE A 337 9.46 -18.24 -3.75
N ILE A 338 9.93 -17.02 -3.57
CA ILE A 338 9.18 -15.83 -3.98
C ILE A 338 9.42 -15.69 -5.48
N GLY A 339 8.39 -15.93 -6.28
CA GLY A 339 8.50 -15.84 -7.72
C GLY A 339 8.72 -14.41 -8.20
N LEU A 340 9.93 -13.91 -8.06
CA LEU A 340 10.48 -12.78 -8.80
C LEU A 340 11.60 -13.34 -9.68
N ARG A 341 11.28 -13.64 -10.92
CA ARG A 341 12.27 -13.74 -12.00
C ARG A 341 12.04 -12.57 -12.94
#